data_0e05c4b498d3fb2da1ee9ec59e2e8c71
#
_entry.id   0e05c4b498d3fb2da1ee9ec59e2e8c71
#
_cell.length_a   1.000
_cell.length_b   1.000
_cell.length_c   1.000
_cell.angle_alpha   90.00
_cell.angle_beta   90.00
_cell.angle_gamma   90.00
#
_symmetry.space_group_name_H-M   'P 1'
#
loop_
_entity.id
_entity.type
_entity.pdbx_description
1 polymer ?
#
loop_
_entity_poly.entity_id
_entity_poly.type
_entity_poly.pdbx_seq_one_letter_code
_entity_poly.pdbx_strand_id
1 'polypeptide(L)'
;MEHDEDGLFKFRIVYDLDKRIRTQMIPYAIPEIENFQLVENNSFDYSFKFEDRKELEKMKMKAKAEEIIIVKNNHITDTSYSNILFLKGKDWFTPTSYLLNGVQRQHLLRKKQIK
;
A
#
# COMPACT_ATOMS: atom_id res chain seq x y z
N MET A 1 19.11 10.27 -5.77
CA MET A 1 19.96 9.17 -5.31
C MET A 1 20.41 8.33 -6.50
N GLU A 2 21.69 8.08 -6.59
CA GLU A 2 22.27 7.32 -7.70
C GLU A 2 22.73 5.94 -7.26
N HIS A 3 22.72 5.00 -8.18
CA HIS A 3 23.33 3.69 -8.02
C HIS A 3 23.87 3.23 -9.37
N ASP A 4 24.88 2.35 -9.35
CA ASP A 4 25.60 1.91 -10.56
C ASP A 4 24.97 0.72 -11.26
N GLU A 5 23.88 0.17 -10.71
CA GLU A 5 23.20 -0.99 -11.25
C GLU A 5 21.87 -0.62 -11.87
N ASP A 6 21.55 -1.22 -13.01
CA ASP A 6 20.24 -1.11 -13.62
C ASP A 6 19.24 -2.04 -12.89
N GLY A 7 17.96 -1.67 -12.93
CA GLY A 7 16.90 -2.46 -12.36
C GLY A 7 15.97 -1.65 -11.50
N LEU A 8 14.99 -2.34 -10.91
CA LEU A 8 14.03 -1.74 -10.01
C LEU A 8 14.47 -1.94 -8.57
N PHE A 9 14.54 -0.84 -7.83
CA PHE A 9 14.93 -0.86 -6.42
C PHE A 9 13.89 -0.14 -5.56
N LYS A 10 13.75 -0.62 -4.34
CA LYS A 10 12.97 0.05 -3.31
C LYS A 10 13.92 0.90 -2.47
N PHE A 11 13.71 2.23 -2.47
CA PHE A 11 14.43 3.13 -1.59
C PHE A 11 13.62 3.30 -0.31
N ARG A 12 14.19 2.86 0.81
CA ARG A 12 13.52 2.89 2.10
C ARG A 12 14.20 3.88 3.03
N ILE A 13 13.40 4.78 3.60
CA ILE A 13 13.85 5.74 4.61
C ILE A 13 13.09 5.46 5.89
N VAL A 14 13.83 5.25 6.98
CA VAL A 14 13.25 5.08 8.31
C VAL A 14 13.75 6.21 9.20
N TYR A 15 12.83 6.89 9.86
CA TYR A 15 13.16 8.01 10.75
C TYR A 15 12.31 7.94 12.03
N ASP A 16 12.79 8.62 13.07
CA ASP A 16 12.07 8.72 14.33
C ASP A 16 11.97 10.17 14.80
N LEU A 17 11.32 10.37 15.96
CA LEU A 17 11.13 11.72 16.53
C LEU A 17 12.42 12.37 16.98
N ASP A 18 13.49 11.59 17.20
CA ASP A 18 14.82 12.08 17.54
C ASP A 18 15.65 12.42 16.30
N LYS A 19 15.01 12.45 15.13
CA LYS A 19 15.62 12.76 13.83
C LYS A 19 16.71 11.78 13.39
N ARG A 20 16.69 10.56 13.91
CA ARG A 20 17.58 9.50 13.43
C ARG A 20 17.01 8.98 12.11
N ILE A 21 17.87 8.87 11.11
CA ILE A 21 17.46 8.48 9.75
C ILE A 21 18.29 7.27 9.32
N ARG A 22 17.61 6.24 8.84
CA ARG A 22 18.22 5.09 8.17
C ARG A 22 17.70 5.02 6.75
N THR A 23 18.60 4.74 5.81
CA THR A 23 18.22 4.57 4.41
C THR A 23 18.67 3.22 3.91
N GLN A 24 17.87 2.63 3.02
CA GLN A 24 18.19 1.35 2.39
C GLN A 24 17.76 1.40 0.93
N MET A 25 18.56 0.74 0.08
CA MET A 25 18.19 0.49 -1.30
C MET A 25 18.12 -1.02 -1.50
N ILE A 26 16.90 -1.52 -1.75
CA ILE A 26 16.62 -2.95 -1.78
C ILE A 26 16.18 -3.32 -3.20
N PRO A 27 16.79 -4.34 -3.84
CA PRO A 27 16.27 -4.83 -5.10
C PRO A 27 14.79 -5.19 -4.96
N TYR A 28 13.97 -4.76 -5.90
CA TYR A 28 12.52 -4.92 -5.82
C TYR A 28 11.96 -5.57 -7.08
N ALA A 29 11.19 -6.63 -6.88
CA ALA A 29 10.41 -7.26 -7.94
C ALA A 29 8.94 -6.96 -7.70
N ILE A 30 8.24 -6.52 -8.75
CA ILE A 30 6.80 -6.27 -8.67
C ILE A 30 6.10 -7.63 -8.52
N PRO A 31 5.36 -7.87 -7.42
CA PRO A 31 4.70 -9.16 -7.21
C PRO A 31 3.57 -9.37 -8.21
N GLU A 32 3.44 -10.60 -8.70
CA GLU A 32 2.29 -11.01 -9.51
C GLU A 32 1.28 -11.67 -8.58
N ILE A 33 0.14 -11.01 -8.38
CA ILE A 33 -0.90 -11.45 -7.46
C ILE A 33 -2.14 -11.83 -8.26
N GLU A 34 -2.56 -13.08 -8.14
CA GLU A 34 -3.69 -13.61 -8.89
C GLU A 34 -4.97 -13.71 -8.05
N ASN A 35 -4.85 -13.75 -6.72
CA ASN A 35 -6.02 -13.87 -5.87
C ASN A 35 -5.92 -12.99 -4.63
N PHE A 36 -7.08 -12.58 -4.15
CA PHE A 36 -7.24 -11.70 -2.99
C PHE A 36 -8.31 -12.27 -2.06
N GLN A 37 -8.20 -11.94 -0.78
CA GLN A 37 -9.23 -12.21 0.21
C GLN A 37 -9.62 -10.91 0.90
N LEU A 38 -10.93 -10.67 1.03
CA LEU A 38 -11.44 -9.55 1.81
C LEU A 38 -11.26 -9.86 3.31
N VAL A 39 -10.67 -8.92 4.04
CA VAL A 39 -10.48 -9.06 5.49
C VAL A 39 -11.06 -7.83 6.17
N GLU A 40 -12.06 -8.05 7.02
CA GLU A 40 -12.69 -6.97 7.77
C GLU A 40 -11.90 -6.66 9.03
N ASN A 41 -11.57 -5.38 9.22
CA ASN A 41 -10.95 -4.89 10.45
C ASN A 41 -11.35 -3.43 10.68
N ASN A 42 -12.42 -3.22 11.42
CA ASN A 42 -13.02 -1.91 11.62
C ASN A 42 -12.23 -1.02 12.58
N SER A 43 -11.36 -1.58 13.38
CA SER A 43 -10.56 -0.84 14.37
C SER A 43 -9.16 -0.50 13.88
N PHE A 44 -8.75 -1.01 12.73
CA PHE A 44 -7.41 -0.79 12.20
C PHE A 44 -7.23 0.66 11.75
N ASP A 45 -6.16 1.31 12.25
CA ASP A 45 -5.78 2.67 11.86
C ASP A 45 -4.38 2.65 11.29
N TYR A 46 -4.24 3.08 10.03
CA TYR A 46 -2.97 3.16 9.33
C TYR A 46 -2.80 4.54 8.69
N SER A 47 -3.17 5.60 9.44
CA SER A 47 -3.08 6.99 8.97
C SER A 47 -1.65 7.39 8.62
N PHE A 48 -0.66 6.78 9.27
CA PHE A 48 0.75 6.99 9.00
C PHE A 48 1.41 5.67 8.63
N LYS A 49 2.41 5.75 7.76
CA LYS A 49 3.15 4.58 7.31
C LYS A 49 4.23 4.20 8.32
N PHE A 50 3.85 3.41 9.31
CA PHE A 50 4.76 2.97 10.36
C PHE A 50 5.68 1.84 9.88
N GLU A 51 6.89 1.74 10.49
CA GLU A 51 7.80 0.62 10.26
C GLU A 51 7.21 -0.69 10.80
N ASP A 52 6.55 -0.64 11.96
CA ASP A 52 5.92 -1.80 12.56
C ASP A 52 4.63 -2.16 11.82
N ARG A 53 4.64 -3.31 11.18
CA ARG A 53 3.53 -3.80 10.37
C ARG A 53 2.90 -5.06 10.95
N LYS A 54 3.00 -5.27 12.24
CA LYS A 54 2.50 -6.50 12.89
C LYS A 54 1.04 -6.78 12.59
N GLU A 55 0.18 -5.76 12.67
CA GLU A 55 -1.24 -5.94 12.42
C GLU A 55 -1.52 -6.34 10.96
N LEU A 56 -0.84 -5.70 10.02
CA LEU A 56 -0.94 -6.04 8.60
C LEU A 56 -0.47 -7.47 8.34
N GLU A 57 0.67 -7.84 8.91
CA GLU A 57 1.24 -9.18 8.75
C GLU A 57 0.31 -10.25 9.35
N LYS A 58 -0.30 -9.97 10.51
CA LYS A 58 -1.28 -10.87 11.12
C LYS A 58 -2.47 -11.11 10.21
N MET A 59 -3.03 -10.04 9.65
CA MET A 59 -4.17 -10.17 8.74
C MET A 59 -3.79 -10.99 7.51
N LYS A 60 -2.63 -10.74 6.95
CA LYS A 60 -2.16 -11.44 5.76
C LYS A 60 -1.88 -12.92 6.04
N MET A 61 -1.29 -13.24 7.19
CA MET A 61 -0.99 -14.62 7.57
C MET A 61 -2.24 -15.45 7.78
N LYS A 62 -3.32 -14.87 8.28
CA LYS A 62 -4.61 -15.57 8.48
C LYS A 62 -5.37 -15.76 7.18
N ALA A 63 -5.05 -15.01 6.15
CA ALA A 63 -5.72 -15.11 4.86
C ALA A 63 -5.27 -16.33 4.09
N LYS A 64 -6.16 -16.88 3.26
CA LYS A 64 -5.90 -18.04 2.40
C LYS A 64 -5.60 -17.61 0.96
N ALA A 65 -5.23 -16.36 0.76
CA ALA A 65 -4.95 -15.79 -0.55
C ALA A 65 -3.56 -15.17 -0.57
N GLU A 66 -3.07 -14.85 -1.76
CA GLU A 66 -1.75 -14.23 -1.93
C GLU A 66 -1.68 -12.82 -1.37
N GLU A 67 -2.82 -12.12 -1.38
CA GLU A 67 -2.92 -10.77 -0.84
C GLU A 67 -4.31 -10.55 -0.24
N ILE A 68 -4.44 -9.52 0.60
CA ILE A 68 -5.69 -9.15 1.23
C ILE A 68 -6.18 -7.80 0.73
N ILE A 69 -7.50 -7.61 0.78
CA ILE A 69 -8.13 -6.30 0.63
C ILE A 69 -8.82 -6.01 1.96
N ILE A 70 -8.38 -4.95 2.62
CA ILE A 70 -8.87 -4.60 3.95
C ILE A 70 -10.20 -3.85 3.83
N VAL A 71 -11.19 -4.33 4.58
CA VAL A 71 -12.53 -3.73 4.65
C VAL A 71 -12.71 -3.12 6.02
N LYS A 72 -13.03 -1.83 6.06
CA LYS A 72 -13.27 -1.09 7.29
C LYS A 72 -14.60 -0.38 7.18
N ASN A 73 -15.49 -0.61 8.14
CA ASN A 73 -16.85 -0.03 8.17
C ASN A 73 -17.61 -0.26 6.86
N ASN A 74 -17.54 -1.47 6.34
CA ASN A 74 -18.18 -1.89 5.08
C ASN A 74 -17.64 -1.20 3.82
N HIS A 75 -16.46 -0.59 3.89
CA HIS A 75 -15.81 0.05 2.75
C HIS A 75 -14.48 -0.61 2.45
N ILE A 76 -14.21 -0.84 1.17
CA ILE A 76 -12.90 -1.29 0.70
C ILE A 76 -11.90 -0.16 0.90
N THR A 77 -10.75 -0.48 1.46
CA THR A 77 -9.70 0.51 1.74
C THR A 77 -8.43 0.26 0.92
N ASP A 78 -7.54 -0.54 1.43
CA ASP A 78 -6.22 -0.79 0.84
C ASP A 78 -5.92 -2.29 0.85
N THR A 79 -4.84 -2.69 0.15
CA THR A 79 -4.20 -3.99 0.37
C THR A 79 -3.26 -3.89 1.57
N SER A 80 -2.47 -4.94 1.83
CA SER A 80 -1.51 -4.91 2.93
C SER A 80 -0.35 -3.92 2.69
N TYR A 81 -0.12 -3.46 1.45
CA TYR A 81 1.02 -2.60 1.12
C TYR A 81 0.73 -1.50 0.10
N SER A 82 -0.47 -1.42 -0.47
CA SER A 82 -0.77 -0.47 -1.54
C SER A 82 -2.21 0.04 -1.51
N ASN A 83 -2.43 1.20 -2.09
CA ASN A 83 -3.77 1.63 -2.45
C ASN A 83 -4.31 0.77 -3.61
N ILE A 84 -5.61 0.87 -3.88
CA ILE A 84 -6.28 0.02 -4.86
C ILE A 84 -6.87 0.87 -5.99
N LEU A 85 -6.75 0.38 -7.21
CA LEU A 85 -7.45 0.93 -8.36
C LEU A 85 -8.35 -0.15 -8.95
N PHE A 86 -9.57 0.23 -9.30
CA PHE A 86 -10.52 -0.65 -10.00
C PHE A 86 -10.78 -0.12 -11.40
N LEU A 87 -10.70 -1.00 -12.37
CA LEU A 87 -11.04 -0.66 -13.77
C LEU A 87 -12.51 -0.95 -14.02
N LYS A 88 -13.24 0.07 -14.48
CA LYS A 88 -14.63 -0.08 -14.91
C LYS A 88 -14.81 0.61 -16.26
N GLY A 89 -15.02 -0.20 -17.29
CA GLY A 89 -15.04 0.33 -18.65
C GLY A 89 -13.65 0.84 -19.05
N LYS A 90 -13.57 2.13 -19.33
CA LYS A 90 -12.31 2.81 -19.68
C LYS A 90 -11.70 3.59 -18.53
N ASP A 91 -12.40 3.65 -17.39
CA ASP A 91 -12.03 4.51 -16.28
C ASP A 91 -11.47 3.71 -15.12
N TRP A 92 -10.45 4.27 -14.46
CA TRP A 92 -9.89 3.76 -13.24
C TRP A 92 -10.44 4.52 -12.04
N PHE A 93 -10.87 3.78 -11.02
CA PHE A 93 -11.43 4.34 -9.78
C PHE A 93 -10.61 3.90 -8.58
N THR A 94 -10.51 4.77 -7.59
CA THR A 94 -9.90 4.42 -6.31
C THR A 94 -10.89 4.70 -5.17
N PRO A 95 -10.92 3.84 -4.12
CA PRO A 95 -11.78 4.11 -2.98
C PRO A 95 -11.46 5.44 -2.31
N THR A 96 -12.49 6.14 -1.83
CA THR A 96 -12.31 7.33 -1.00
C THR A 96 -11.98 6.98 0.44
N SER A 97 -12.30 5.76 0.85
CA SER A 97 -12.09 5.23 2.21
C SER A 97 -10.76 4.50 2.33
N TYR A 98 -9.67 5.18 2.05
CA TYR A 98 -8.33 4.63 2.19
C TYR A 98 -7.90 4.57 3.65
N LEU A 99 -6.93 3.67 3.96
CA LEU A 99 -6.23 3.67 5.25
C LEU A 99 -5.05 4.62 5.23
N LEU A 100 -4.24 4.54 4.18
CA LEU A 100 -3.12 5.44 3.97
C LEU A 100 -3.33 6.21 2.68
N ASN A 101 -3.30 7.55 2.76
CA ASN A 101 -3.44 8.41 1.59
C ASN A 101 -2.12 8.48 0.83
N GLY A 102 -1.90 7.49 -0.04
CA GLY A 102 -0.64 7.33 -0.76
C GLY A 102 -0.31 8.51 -1.69
N VAL A 103 0.98 8.81 -1.82
CA VAL A 103 1.47 9.93 -2.63
C VAL A 103 1.13 9.72 -4.10
N GLN A 104 1.34 8.51 -4.63
CA GLN A 104 1.03 8.20 -6.03
C GLN A 104 -0.47 8.28 -6.30
N ARG A 105 -1.30 7.82 -5.38
CA ARG A 105 -2.76 7.94 -5.47
C ARG A 105 -3.16 9.41 -5.59
N GLN A 106 -2.63 10.27 -4.72
CA GLN A 106 -2.92 11.70 -4.74
C GLN A 106 -2.49 12.35 -6.05
N HIS A 107 -1.31 11.95 -6.56
CA HIS A 107 -0.78 12.46 -7.81
C HIS A 107 -1.69 12.10 -9.00
N LEU A 108 -2.13 10.84 -9.09
CA LEU A 108 -3.01 10.37 -10.16
C LEU A 108 -4.37 11.07 -10.12
N LEU A 109 -4.91 11.30 -8.92
CA LEU A 109 -6.17 12.05 -8.76
C LEU A 109 -6.03 13.51 -9.21
N ARG A 110 -4.93 14.18 -8.84
CA ARG A 110 -4.68 15.56 -9.26
C ARG A 110 -4.53 15.69 -10.77
N LYS A 111 -3.91 14.70 -11.41
CA LYS A 111 -3.76 14.64 -12.87
C LYS A 111 -5.01 14.18 -13.58
N LYS A 112 -6.08 13.85 -12.85
CA LYS A 112 -7.35 13.35 -13.38
C LYS A 112 -7.19 12.07 -14.21
N GLN A 113 -6.18 11.27 -13.90
CA GLN A 113 -5.95 9.98 -14.55
C GLN A 113 -6.79 8.87 -13.91
N ILE A 114 -7.23 9.09 -12.66
CA ILE A 114 -8.15 8.20 -11.94
C ILE A 114 -9.25 9.02 -11.27
N LYS A 115 -10.28 8.34 -10.83
CA LYS A 115 -11.45 8.96 -10.17
C LYS A 115 -11.67 8.45 -8.77
#